data_469dbde5a40021080854de4bebd33a95
#
_entry.id   469dbde5a40021080854de4bebd33a95
#
_cell.length_a   1.000
_cell.length_b   1.000
_cell.length_c   1.000
_cell.angle_alpha   90.00
_cell.angle_beta   90.00
_cell.angle_gamma   90.00
#
_symmetry.space_group_name_H-M   'P 1'
#
loop_
_entity.id
_entity.type
_entity.pdbx_description
1 polymer ?
#
loop_
_entity_poly.entity_id
_entity_poly.type
_entity_poly.pdbx_seq_one_letter_code
_entity_poly.pdbx_strand_id
1 'polypeptide(L)'
;GYRDLCKPKKIAKLSDLLSENVIKIVDEEMTWEEAIIQSCNIMENINAINRNYMESIFDIIEQNGFYSIIDGSFALLHGNCDIGVYKTSMSMIINKKKIKFGEKEVNIIFCLSSKDQKEHIPAIINLMKLEKTTDFIKYVLKADSSKEAYETLVQYERRII
;
A
#
# COMPACT_ATOMS: atom_id res chain seq x y z
N GLY A 1 -7.63 -3.73 31.32
CA GLY A 1 -8.69 -4.13 32.23
C GLY A 1 -9.82 -4.87 31.51
N TYR A 2 -10.82 -5.30 32.25
CA TYR A 2 -11.96 -6.03 31.71
C TYR A 2 -12.67 -5.28 30.59
N ARG A 3 -12.80 -3.96 30.74
CA ARG A 3 -13.44 -3.12 29.72
C ARG A 3 -12.68 -3.10 28.41
N ASP A 4 -11.35 -3.20 28.46
CA ASP A 4 -10.52 -3.20 27.27
C ASP A 4 -10.64 -4.53 26.50
N LEU A 5 -10.85 -5.62 27.20
CA LEU A 5 -11.09 -6.95 26.60
C LEU A 5 -12.44 -7.03 25.90
N CYS A 6 -13.40 -6.21 26.32
CA CYS A 6 -14.76 -6.21 25.76
C CYS A 6 -14.97 -5.15 24.65
N LYS A 7 -13.98 -4.28 24.41
CA LYS A 7 -14.08 -3.32 23.31
C LYS A 7 -13.93 -4.04 21.97
N PRO A 8 -14.83 -3.78 20.99
CA PRO A 8 -14.63 -4.30 19.65
C PRO A 8 -13.29 -3.78 19.11
N LYS A 9 -12.49 -4.66 18.51
CA LYS A 9 -11.27 -4.24 17.82
C LYS A 9 -11.66 -3.27 16.72
N LYS A 10 -11.05 -2.08 16.71
CA LYS A 10 -11.23 -1.13 15.63
C LYS A 10 -10.69 -1.75 14.35
N ILE A 11 -11.56 -1.91 13.35
CA ILE A 11 -11.14 -2.40 12.04
C ILE A 11 -10.40 -1.27 11.35
N ALA A 12 -9.14 -1.52 10.96
CA ALA A 12 -8.34 -0.53 10.25
C ALA A 12 -8.93 -0.30 8.87
N LYS A 13 -9.28 0.95 8.56
CA LYS A 13 -9.70 1.37 7.23
C LYS A 13 -8.46 1.72 6.41
N LEU A 14 -8.58 1.62 5.09
CA LEU A 14 -7.53 2.08 4.20
C LEU A 14 -7.21 3.57 4.44
N SER A 15 -8.24 4.39 4.65
CA SER A 15 -8.07 5.82 4.94
C SER A 15 -7.40 6.10 6.28
N ASP A 16 -7.35 5.14 7.20
CA ASP A 16 -6.59 5.26 8.46
C ASP A 16 -5.10 4.99 8.23
N LEU A 17 -4.77 4.11 7.29
CA LEU A 17 -3.39 3.74 6.97
C LEU A 17 -2.78 4.63 5.87
N LEU A 18 -3.60 5.10 4.94
CA LEU A 18 -3.18 5.91 3.78
C LEU A 18 -3.59 7.37 3.96
N SER A 19 -3.01 8.04 4.92
CA SER A 19 -3.18 9.50 5.05
C SER A 19 -2.46 10.23 3.92
N GLU A 20 -2.79 11.49 3.73
CA GLU A 20 -2.22 12.32 2.65
C GLU A 20 -0.69 12.32 2.64
N ASN A 21 -0.05 12.30 3.80
CA ASN A 21 1.41 12.35 3.93
C ASN A 21 2.15 11.07 3.51
N VAL A 22 1.44 9.98 3.29
CA VAL A 22 2.03 8.71 2.80
C VAL A 22 1.62 8.38 1.37
N ILE A 23 0.95 9.33 0.69
CA ILE A 23 0.59 9.24 -0.71
C ILE A 23 1.48 10.16 -1.52
N LYS A 24 2.14 9.63 -2.55
CA LYS A 24 3.03 10.40 -3.42
C LYS A 24 2.59 10.23 -4.87
N ILE A 25 2.47 11.37 -5.58
CA ILE A 25 2.16 11.38 -7.01
C ILE A 25 3.42 11.77 -7.76
N VAL A 26 3.78 10.97 -8.75
CA VAL A 26 4.96 11.18 -9.58
C VAL A 26 4.60 11.03 -11.06
N ASP A 27 5.44 11.55 -11.93
CA ASP A 27 5.32 11.40 -13.38
C ASP A 27 6.72 11.23 -13.95
N GLU A 28 7.31 10.07 -13.66
CA GLU A 28 8.70 9.79 -14.03
C GLU A 28 8.90 8.32 -14.41
N GLU A 29 9.86 8.08 -15.30
CA GLU A 29 10.31 6.71 -15.57
C GLU A 29 10.88 6.11 -14.30
N MET A 30 10.46 4.90 -13.97
CA MET A 30 10.81 4.24 -12.71
C MET A 30 10.91 2.73 -12.93
N THR A 31 11.97 2.12 -12.43
CA THR A 31 12.08 0.66 -12.39
C THR A 31 11.29 0.13 -11.18
N TRP A 32 10.99 -1.17 -11.19
CA TRP A 32 10.31 -1.78 -10.05
C TRP A 32 11.17 -1.72 -8.78
N GLU A 33 12.49 -1.81 -8.90
CA GLU A 33 13.41 -1.66 -7.77
C GLU A 33 13.33 -0.25 -7.18
N GLU A 34 13.33 0.78 -8.03
CA GLU A 34 13.16 2.17 -7.58
C GLU A 34 11.80 2.38 -6.92
N ALA A 35 10.76 1.74 -7.43
CA ALA A 35 9.41 1.81 -6.85
C ALA A 35 9.39 1.25 -5.42
N ILE A 36 10.07 0.14 -5.17
CA ILE A 36 10.21 -0.43 -3.83
C ILE A 36 10.96 0.53 -2.91
N ILE A 37 12.09 1.05 -3.38
CA ILE A 37 12.91 1.96 -2.59
C ILE A 37 12.12 3.22 -2.22
N GLN A 38 11.45 3.84 -3.18
CA GLN A 38 10.66 5.05 -2.92
C GLN A 38 9.47 4.78 -1.99
N SER A 39 8.79 3.67 -2.17
CA SER A 39 7.67 3.26 -1.29
C SER A 39 8.14 3.07 0.15
N CYS A 40 9.28 2.40 0.33
CA CYS A 40 9.86 2.18 1.65
C CYS A 40 10.39 3.46 2.28
N ASN A 41 10.95 4.38 1.49
CA ASN A 41 11.40 5.68 2.01
C ASN A 41 10.26 6.46 2.65
N ILE A 42 9.07 6.43 2.06
CA ILE A 42 7.88 7.05 2.66
C ILE A 42 7.60 6.46 4.04
N MET A 43 7.66 5.15 4.16
CA MET A 43 7.37 4.43 5.39
C MET A 43 8.49 4.58 6.44
N GLU A 44 9.74 4.66 6.01
CA GLU A 44 10.86 4.98 6.91
C GLU A 44 10.72 6.38 7.51
N ASN A 45 10.29 7.35 6.70
CA ASN A 45 10.12 8.73 7.13
C ASN A 45 9.06 8.90 8.21
N ILE A 46 8.08 8.00 8.30
CA ILE A 46 7.08 7.99 9.38
C ILE A 46 7.43 6.99 10.48
N ASN A 47 8.64 6.47 10.49
CA ASN A 47 9.14 5.50 11.48
C ASN A 47 8.32 4.20 11.55
N ALA A 48 7.77 3.76 10.42
CA ALA A 48 7.00 2.52 10.36
C ALA A 48 7.88 1.30 10.14
N ILE A 49 8.98 1.46 9.41
CA ILE A 49 9.90 0.37 9.04
C ILE A 49 11.36 0.85 9.09
N ASN A 50 12.27 -0.10 9.00
CA ASN A 50 13.68 0.18 8.72
C ASN A 50 14.11 -0.52 7.42
N ARG A 51 15.38 -0.36 7.03
CA ARG A 51 15.92 -0.93 5.79
C ARG A 51 15.89 -2.44 5.72
N ASN A 52 15.95 -3.13 6.85
CA ASN A 52 15.86 -4.59 6.86
C ASN A 52 14.50 -5.06 6.34
N TYR A 53 13.43 -4.30 6.61
CA TYR A 53 12.12 -4.59 6.03
C TYR A 53 12.13 -4.47 4.50
N MET A 54 12.73 -3.40 3.98
CA MET A 54 12.86 -3.21 2.53
C MET A 54 13.61 -4.37 1.89
N GLU A 55 14.72 -4.81 2.47
CA GLU A 55 15.48 -5.96 2.00
C GLU A 55 14.62 -7.23 1.97
N SER A 56 13.76 -7.41 2.98
CA SER A 56 12.86 -8.56 3.03
C SER A 56 11.85 -8.56 1.88
N ILE A 57 11.43 -7.39 1.38
CA ILE A 57 10.56 -7.29 0.20
C ILE A 57 11.30 -7.82 -1.03
N PHE A 58 12.55 -7.40 -1.24
CA PHE A 58 13.36 -7.90 -2.35
C PHE A 58 13.57 -9.40 -2.27
N ASP A 59 13.83 -9.94 -1.07
CA ASP A 59 14.01 -11.37 -0.86
C ASP A 59 12.75 -12.16 -1.22
N ILE A 60 11.58 -11.66 -0.85
CA ILE A 60 10.30 -12.30 -1.19
C ILE A 60 10.07 -12.32 -2.71
N ILE A 61 10.38 -11.22 -3.38
CA ILE A 61 10.25 -11.14 -4.85
C ILE A 61 11.24 -12.11 -5.51
N GLU A 62 12.47 -12.21 -5.03
CA GLU A 62 13.44 -13.14 -5.55
C GLU A 62 12.98 -14.60 -5.42
N GLN A 63 12.37 -14.94 -4.29
CA GLN A 63 11.89 -16.30 -4.02
C GLN A 63 10.60 -16.65 -4.74
N ASN A 64 9.66 -15.70 -4.85
CA ASN A 64 8.29 -15.96 -5.29
C ASN A 64 7.88 -15.23 -6.57
N GLY A 65 8.75 -14.37 -7.10
CA GLY A 65 8.43 -13.56 -8.29
C GLY A 65 7.41 -12.46 -7.99
N PHE A 66 6.75 -11.99 -9.03
CA PHE A 66 5.82 -10.86 -8.97
C PHE A 66 4.36 -11.30 -8.73
N TYR A 67 4.14 -12.19 -7.77
CA TYR A 67 2.81 -12.75 -7.53
C TYR A 67 1.80 -11.75 -6.95
N SER A 68 2.28 -10.73 -6.24
CA SER A 68 1.43 -9.71 -5.62
C SER A 68 1.15 -8.50 -6.53
N ILE A 69 1.48 -8.62 -7.80
CA ILE A 69 1.27 -7.58 -8.79
C ILE A 69 0.03 -7.94 -9.62
N ILE A 70 -0.96 -7.06 -9.63
CA ILE A 70 -2.18 -7.21 -10.44
C ILE A 70 -2.00 -6.38 -11.69
N ASP A 71 -1.68 -7.04 -12.81
CA ASP A 71 -1.42 -6.37 -14.08
C ASP A 71 -2.55 -5.42 -14.48
N GLY A 72 -2.19 -4.20 -14.85
CA GLY A 72 -3.15 -3.17 -15.23
C GLY A 72 -3.86 -2.50 -14.05
N SER A 73 -3.56 -2.87 -12.81
CA SER A 73 -4.21 -2.32 -11.62
C SER A 73 -3.18 -1.76 -10.63
N PHE A 74 -2.68 -2.58 -9.72
CA PHE A 74 -1.71 -2.11 -8.72
C PHE A 74 -0.75 -3.21 -8.29
N ALA A 75 0.36 -2.79 -7.72
CA ALA A 75 1.27 -3.67 -6.99
C ALA A 75 1.00 -3.54 -5.50
N LEU A 76 0.94 -4.65 -4.80
CA LEU A 76 0.87 -4.69 -3.34
C LEU A 76 2.16 -5.33 -2.82
N LEU A 77 3.06 -4.48 -2.32
CA LEU A 77 4.36 -4.89 -1.83
C LEU A 77 4.30 -5.11 -0.32
N HIS A 78 4.84 -6.22 0.14
CA HIS A 78 4.98 -6.49 1.57
C HIS A 78 6.21 -7.35 1.82
N GLY A 79 6.78 -7.20 3.00
CA GLY A 79 7.93 -7.95 3.44
C GLY A 79 7.58 -8.91 4.58
N ASN A 80 8.61 -9.37 5.28
CA ASN A 80 8.46 -10.24 6.44
C ASN A 80 8.12 -9.40 7.68
N CYS A 81 6.96 -9.64 8.29
CA CYS A 81 6.48 -8.88 9.45
C CYS A 81 7.40 -8.99 10.69
N ASP A 82 8.25 -10.01 10.75
CA ASP A 82 9.19 -10.19 11.85
C ASP A 82 10.51 -9.41 11.68
N ILE A 83 10.68 -8.73 10.54
CA ILE A 83 11.93 -8.05 10.19
C ILE A 83 11.69 -6.56 9.98
N GLY A 84 12.21 -5.73 10.90
CA GLY A 84 12.28 -4.28 10.68
C GLY A 84 10.96 -3.53 10.64
N VAL A 85 9.92 -4.04 11.29
CA VAL A 85 8.62 -3.39 11.38
C VAL A 85 8.42 -2.77 12.76
N TYR A 86 8.14 -1.47 12.81
CA TYR A 86 7.83 -0.76 14.05
C TYR A 86 6.33 -0.57 14.25
N LYS A 87 5.58 -0.43 13.17
CA LYS A 87 4.12 -0.31 13.23
C LYS A 87 3.46 -0.74 11.93
N THR A 88 2.18 -1.10 12.02
CA THR A 88 1.35 -1.36 10.84
C THR A 88 1.13 -0.04 10.11
N SER A 89 1.43 -0.02 8.82
CA SER A 89 1.39 1.18 8.00
C SER A 89 1.27 0.82 6.53
N MET A 90 0.95 1.81 5.71
CA MET A 90 0.88 1.65 4.27
C MET A 90 1.35 2.93 3.58
N SER A 91 2.00 2.79 2.45
CA SER A 91 2.29 3.91 1.55
C SER A 91 1.66 3.65 0.18
N MET A 92 1.46 4.72 -0.57
CA MET A 92 0.90 4.66 -1.91
C MET A 92 1.68 5.59 -2.84
N ILE A 93 2.15 5.04 -3.96
CA ILE A 93 2.73 5.83 -5.03
C ILE A 93 1.81 5.73 -6.25
N ILE A 94 1.44 6.87 -6.81
CA ILE A 94 0.70 6.96 -8.06
C ILE A 94 1.68 7.53 -9.08
N ASN A 95 2.07 6.72 -10.06
CA ASN A 95 2.95 7.17 -11.14
C ASN A 95 2.13 7.30 -12.42
N LYS A 96 2.15 8.47 -13.03
CA LYS A 96 1.46 8.70 -14.30
C LYS A 96 2.06 7.86 -15.43
N LYS A 97 3.32 7.43 -15.28
CA LYS A 97 3.98 6.49 -16.19
C LYS A 97 3.94 5.08 -15.61
N LYS A 98 3.70 4.12 -16.48
CA LYS A 98 3.63 2.71 -16.07
C LYS A 98 4.97 2.20 -15.58
N ILE A 99 4.93 1.40 -14.52
CA ILE A 99 6.08 0.73 -13.93
C ILE A 99 5.99 -0.75 -14.29
N LYS A 100 7.07 -1.29 -14.83
CA LYS A 100 7.13 -2.70 -15.23
C LYS A 100 7.64 -3.57 -14.08
N PHE A 101 6.87 -4.59 -13.76
CA PHE A 101 7.26 -5.69 -12.90
C PHE A 101 7.30 -6.95 -13.78
N GLY A 102 8.43 -7.17 -14.47
CA GLY A 102 8.50 -8.20 -15.49
C GLY A 102 7.57 -7.89 -16.66
N GLU A 103 6.64 -8.78 -16.96
CA GLU A 103 5.64 -8.58 -18.02
C GLU A 103 4.39 -7.83 -17.55
N LYS A 104 4.26 -7.61 -16.25
CA LYS A 104 3.14 -6.88 -15.67
C LYS A 104 3.45 -5.40 -15.61
N GLU A 105 2.44 -4.56 -15.81
CA GLU A 105 2.58 -3.11 -15.75
C GLU A 105 1.51 -2.52 -14.84
N VAL A 106 1.92 -1.58 -13.98
CA VAL A 106 1.01 -0.87 -13.08
C VAL A 106 1.39 0.60 -12.97
N ASN A 107 0.42 1.44 -12.61
CA ASN A 107 0.65 2.85 -12.30
C ASN A 107 0.65 3.10 -10.78
N ILE A 108 0.16 2.17 -9.98
CA ILE A 108 -0.08 2.37 -8.56
C ILE A 108 0.66 1.30 -7.76
N ILE A 109 1.39 1.76 -6.74
CA ILE A 109 2.13 0.89 -5.83
C ILE A 109 1.62 1.13 -4.42
N PHE A 110 1.15 0.07 -3.77
CA PHE A 110 0.91 0.05 -2.34
C PHE A 110 2.02 -0.73 -1.66
N CYS A 111 2.58 -0.19 -0.61
CA CYS A 111 3.54 -0.89 0.22
C CYS A 111 2.99 -0.98 1.63
N LEU A 112 3.00 -2.17 2.20
CA LEU A 112 2.36 -2.47 3.46
C LEU A 112 3.38 -3.01 4.46
N SER A 113 3.31 -2.53 5.70
CA SER A 113 3.96 -3.16 6.84
C SER A 113 2.90 -3.56 7.86
N SER A 114 3.08 -4.72 8.46
CA SER A 114 2.20 -5.19 9.53
C SER A 114 3.03 -5.61 10.72
N LYS A 115 2.64 -5.16 11.90
CA LYS A 115 3.34 -5.49 13.14
C LYS A 115 3.11 -6.96 13.53
N ASP A 116 2.00 -7.53 13.07
CA ASP A 116 1.68 -8.94 13.23
C ASP A 116 1.13 -9.49 11.90
N GLN A 117 0.63 -10.73 11.91
CA GLN A 117 0.10 -11.36 10.70
C GLN A 117 -1.39 -11.09 10.47
N LYS A 118 -2.05 -10.28 11.30
CA LYS A 118 -3.50 -10.12 11.29
C LYS A 118 -3.98 -8.68 11.14
N GLU A 119 -3.23 -7.72 11.68
CA GLU A 119 -3.67 -6.33 11.80
C GLU A 119 -3.92 -5.66 10.45
N HIS A 120 -3.21 -6.10 9.40
CA HIS A 120 -3.32 -5.56 8.05
C HIS A 120 -4.42 -6.21 7.20
N ILE A 121 -4.98 -7.35 7.62
CA ILE A 121 -5.92 -8.13 6.80
C ILE A 121 -7.16 -7.33 6.39
N PRO A 122 -7.82 -6.57 7.28
CA PRO A 122 -9.00 -5.79 6.86
C PRO A 122 -8.68 -4.76 5.78
N ALA A 123 -7.52 -4.14 5.84
CA ALA A 123 -7.11 -3.16 4.83
C ALA A 123 -6.89 -3.82 3.46
N ILE A 124 -6.27 -4.99 3.43
CA ILE A 124 -6.08 -5.74 2.18
C ILE A 124 -7.43 -6.15 1.59
N ILE A 125 -8.33 -6.64 2.41
CA ILE A 125 -9.69 -7.03 1.96
C ILE A 125 -10.40 -5.83 1.34
N ASN A 126 -10.34 -4.66 1.97
CA ASN A 126 -10.96 -3.46 1.45
C ASN A 126 -10.32 -3.00 0.14
N LEU A 127 -9.00 -3.07 0.04
CA LEU A 127 -8.30 -2.74 -1.19
C LEU A 127 -8.73 -3.64 -2.36
N MET A 128 -8.85 -4.95 -2.10
CA MET A 128 -9.30 -5.89 -3.11
C MET A 128 -10.76 -5.66 -3.51
N LYS A 129 -11.62 -5.28 -2.57
CA LYS A 129 -13.01 -4.90 -2.87
C LYS A 129 -13.06 -3.66 -3.76
N LEU A 130 -12.27 -2.64 -3.43
CA LEU A 130 -12.20 -1.41 -4.24
C LEU A 130 -11.80 -1.73 -5.68
N GLU A 131 -10.80 -2.57 -5.86
CA GLU A 131 -10.33 -2.97 -7.18
C GLU A 131 -11.39 -3.73 -7.97
N LYS A 132 -12.07 -4.68 -7.35
CA LYS A 132 -13.00 -5.58 -8.03
C LYS A 132 -14.40 -5.01 -8.26
N THR A 133 -14.86 -4.13 -7.36
CA THR A 133 -16.28 -3.70 -7.35
C THR A 133 -16.49 -2.24 -7.68
N THR A 134 -15.41 -1.48 -7.88
CA THR A 134 -15.50 -0.03 -8.16
C THR A 134 -14.50 0.39 -9.22
N ASP A 135 -14.63 1.65 -9.67
CA ASP A 135 -13.67 2.28 -10.58
C ASP A 135 -12.59 3.05 -9.83
N PHE A 136 -12.29 2.68 -8.57
CA PHE A 136 -11.35 3.39 -7.71
C PHE A 136 -10.00 3.61 -8.40
N ILE A 137 -9.40 2.53 -8.93
CA ILE A 137 -8.07 2.61 -9.56
C ILE A 137 -8.05 3.61 -10.72
N LYS A 138 -9.09 3.58 -11.55
CA LYS A 138 -9.24 4.50 -12.67
C LYS A 138 -9.29 5.96 -12.23
N TYR A 139 -10.07 6.24 -11.18
CA TYR A 139 -10.27 7.62 -10.74
C TYR A 139 -9.13 8.13 -9.87
N VAL A 140 -8.55 7.31 -9.01
CA VAL A 140 -7.41 7.74 -8.20
C VAL A 140 -6.18 8.06 -9.07
N LEU A 141 -6.04 7.39 -10.20
CA LEU A 141 -4.95 7.66 -11.15
C LEU A 141 -5.05 9.07 -11.75
N LYS A 142 -6.23 9.67 -11.76
CA LYS A 142 -6.45 11.04 -12.27
C LYS A 142 -6.10 12.12 -11.27
N ALA A 143 -5.82 11.77 -10.02
CA ALA A 143 -5.50 12.74 -8.99
C ALA A 143 -4.19 13.48 -9.32
N ASP A 144 -4.17 14.79 -9.12
CA ASP A 144 -3.02 15.64 -9.36
C ASP A 144 -2.28 16.03 -8.08
N SER A 145 -2.82 15.64 -6.94
CA SER A 145 -2.21 15.90 -5.63
C SER A 145 -2.49 14.75 -4.67
N SER A 146 -1.65 14.64 -3.64
CA SER A 146 -1.85 13.67 -2.56
C SER A 146 -3.18 13.87 -1.86
N LYS A 147 -3.61 15.12 -1.72
CA LYS A 147 -4.91 15.48 -1.13
C LYS A 147 -6.06 14.94 -1.97
N GLU A 148 -6.04 15.15 -3.29
CA GLU A 148 -7.08 14.64 -4.18
C GLU A 148 -7.14 13.12 -4.16
N ALA A 149 -5.99 12.46 -4.15
CA ALA A 149 -5.91 11.00 -4.07
C ALA A 149 -6.53 10.49 -2.76
N TYR A 150 -6.22 11.15 -1.66
CA TYR A 150 -6.79 10.80 -0.35
C TYR A 150 -8.31 11.00 -0.32
N GLU A 151 -8.80 12.12 -0.86
CA GLU A 151 -10.24 12.40 -0.94
C GLU A 151 -10.96 11.34 -1.79
N THR A 152 -10.36 10.93 -2.90
CA THR A 152 -10.90 9.86 -3.75
C THR A 152 -10.97 8.53 -2.97
N LEU A 153 -9.91 8.20 -2.25
CA LEU A 153 -9.88 7.00 -1.41
C LEU A 153 -11.01 7.01 -0.38
N VAL A 154 -11.20 8.11 0.32
CA VAL A 154 -12.25 8.24 1.34
C VAL A 154 -13.63 8.05 0.72
N GLN A 155 -13.89 8.69 -0.43
CA GLN A 155 -15.18 8.58 -1.11
C GLN A 155 -15.48 7.14 -1.54
N TYR A 156 -14.51 6.46 -2.13
CA TYR A 156 -14.72 5.10 -2.62
C TYR A 156 -14.80 4.09 -1.48
N GLU A 157 -14.01 4.26 -0.44
CA GLU A 157 -14.06 3.37 0.72
C GLU A 157 -15.44 3.41 1.40
N ARG A 158 -16.09 4.56 1.45
CA ARG A 158 -17.46 4.68 1.99
C ARG A 158 -18.48 3.81 1.25
N ARG A 159 -18.22 3.49 -0.01
CA ARG A 159 -19.14 2.69 -0.83
C ARG A 159 -19.04 1.20 -0.54
N ILE A 160 -17.95 0.75 0.09
CA ILE A 160 -17.69 -0.67 0.33
C ILE A 160 -17.78 -1.08 1.80
N ILE A 161 -17.94 -0.12 2.71
CA ILE A 161 -18.03 -0.39 4.15
C ILE A 161 -19.43 -0.10 4.70
#